data_7237001e790a2cad157397a62eaeb3f7
#
_entry.id   7237001e790a2cad157397a62eaeb3f7
#
_cell.length_a   1.000
_cell.length_b   1.000
_cell.length_c   1.000
_cell.angle_alpha   90.00
_cell.angle_beta   90.00
_cell.angle_gamma   90.00
#
_symmetry.space_group_name_H-M   'P 1'
#
loop_
_entity.id
_entity.type
_entity.pdbx_description
1 polymer ?
#
loop_
_entity_poly.entity_id
_entity_poly.type
_entity_poly.pdbx_seq_one_letter_code
_entity_poly.pdbx_strand_id
1 'polypeptide(L)'
;MPRKVKCRKVCHYPQTLEFLPQNNNAEQEPIVLTVDEYEAIRLIDRRGMSQEQCAAFMQIARTTVQRIYETARKKLADFVVEGRPLRIEGGDFSLCNGSSTGCGCVDCFKQKLYEKYKEKGEDIMRIAVTYENGEIFQHFGHTEEFKVYDVQDGKVVASEVVNTNGQGHGALAGVLTALKADVLICGGIGGGAQMALAAAGIKLYGGVSGSADAAVEALLAGNLDYNPAVKCNHHGEHGEGHTCGEHGCGGHH
;
A
#
# COMPACT_ATOMS: atom_id res chain seq x y z
N MET A 1 -4.12 24.83 24.39
CA MET A 1 -4.55 23.64 23.60
C MET A 1 -3.39 23.17 22.74
N PRO A 2 -2.99 21.91 22.75
CA PRO A 2 -1.95 21.40 21.86
C PRO A 2 -2.40 21.58 20.40
N ARG A 3 -1.50 22.10 19.57
CA ARG A 3 -1.75 22.31 18.15
C ARG A 3 -1.97 20.95 17.49
N LYS A 4 -3.09 20.74 16.78
CA LYS A 4 -3.34 19.51 16.03
C LYS A 4 -2.16 19.24 15.09
N VAL A 5 -1.59 18.06 15.16
CA VAL A 5 -0.51 17.63 14.24
C VAL A 5 -1.08 17.65 12.82
N LYS A 6 -0.41 18.33 11.91
CA LYS A 6 -0.84 18.40 10.51
C LYS A 6 -0.51 17.08 9.83
N CYS A 7 -1.52 16.43 9.27
CA CYS A 7 -1.35 15.20 8.50
C CYS A 7 -0.38 15.43 7.33
N ARG A 8 0.56 14.53 7.12
CA ARG A 8 1.64 14.63 6.13
C ARG A 8 1.28 13.88 4.87
N LYS A 9 1.36 14.54 3.73
CA LYS A 9 1.03 13.90 2.45
C LYS A 9 2.10 12.89 2.06
N VAL A 10 1.69 11.66 1.79
CA VAL A 10 2.54 10.57 1.31
C VAL A 10 2.03 10.10 -0.06
N CYS A 11 2.89 10.07 -1.06
CA CYS A 11 2.50 9.65 -2.40
C CYS A 11 2.68 8.16 -2.66
N HIS A 12 3.64 7.54 -1.99
CA HIS A 12 3.95 6.11 -2.18
C HIS A 12 4.06 5.43 -0.82
N TYR A 13 3.15 4.51 -0.58
CA TYR A 13 3.25 3.62 0.57
C TYR A 13 4.40 2.61 0.36
N PRO A 14 5.17 2.25 1.41
CA PRO A 14 6.25 1.29 1.28
C PRO A 14 5.75 -0.08 0.80
N GLN A 15 6.48 -0.70 -0.13
CA GLN A 15 6.16 -2.06 -0.60
C GLN A 15 6.64 -3.13 0.39
N THR A 16 7.80 -2.89 1.00
CA THR A 16 8.39 -3.76 2.02
C THR A 16 8.27 -3.03 3.35
N LEU A 17 7.68 -3.68 4.33
CA LEU A 17 7.44 -3.10 5.65
C LEU A 17 8.40 -3.60 6.70
N GLU A 18 9.12 -4.68 6.43
CA GLU A 18 10.05 -5.28 7.39
C GLU A 18 11.35 -5.69 6.69
N PHE A 19 12.47 -5.36 7.31
CA PHE A 19 13.81 -5.73 6.88
C PHE A 19 14.49 -6.44 8.03
N LEU A 20 14.91 -7.69 7.78
CA LEU A 20 15.53 -8.55 8.78
C LEU A 20 17.00 -8.79 8.39
N PRO A 21 17.96 -8.53 9.28
CA PRO A 21 19.34 -8.94 9.07
C PRO A 21 19.45 -10.48 9.04
N GLN A 22 20.28 -11.02 8.15
CA GLN A 22 20.42 -12.48 8.01
C GLN A 22 20.92 -13.18 9.29
N ASN A 23 21.71 -12.49 10.11
CA ASN A 23 22.27 -13.01 11.36
C ASN A 23 21.48 -12.53 12.59
N ASN A 24 20.20 -12.31 12.44
CA ASN A 24 19.38 -11.73 13.51
C ASN A 24 19.17 -12.73 14.65
N ASN A 25 19.65 -12.38 15.85
CA ASN A 25 19.13 -12.95 17.08
C ASN A 25 17.73 -12.36 17.28
N ALA A 26 16.68 -13.18 17.15
CA ALA A 26 15.27 -12.81 17.16
C ALA A 26 14.76 -12.05 18.41
N GLU A 27 15.64 -11.67 19.32
CA GLU A 27 15.33 -11.01 20.59
C GLU A 27 15.49 -9.48 20.57
N GLN A 28 15.98 -8.88 19.46
CA GLN A 28 16.16 -7.44 19.41
C GLN A 28 14.89 -6.73 18.96
N GLU A 29 14.48 -5.70 19.73
CA GLU A 29 13.36 -4.85 19.35
C GLU A 29 13.63 -4.15 17.99
N PRO A 30 12.67 -4.19 17.04
CA PRO A 30 12.84 -3.55 15.75
C PRO A 30 12.94 -2.03 15.87
N ILE A 31 13.73 -1.43 15.00
CA ILE A 31 13.73 0.01 14.81
C ILE A 31 12.49 0.38 14.00
N VAL A 32 11.63 1.24 14.53
CA VAL A 32 10.41 1.67 13.86
C VAL A 32 10.67 2.95 13.08
N LEU A 33 10.59 2.85 11.74
CA LEU A 33 10.57 3.98 10.81
C LEU A 33 9.12 4.31 10.46
N THR A 34 8.67 5.55 10.68
CA THR A 34 7.30 5.90 10.32
C THR A 34 7.13 6.12 8.83
N VAL A 35 5.89 5.98 8.30
CA VAL A 35 5.61 6.11 6.86
C VAL A 35 5.96 7.48 6.32
N ASP A 36 5.80 8.53 7.10
CA ASP A 36 6.21 9.89 6.73
C ASP A 36 7.74 10.09 6.78
N GLU A 37 8.44 9.40 7.69
CA GLU A 37 9.91 9.34 7.70
C GLU A 37 10.43 8.61 6.45
N TYR A 38 9.82 7.48 6.09
CA TYR A 38 10.12 6.77 4.84
C TYR A 38 9.92 7.66 3.62
N GLU A 39 8.81 8.41 3.55
CA GLU A 39 8.55 9.32 2.44
C GLU A 39 9.60 10.44 2.35
N ALA A 40 10.05 11.00 3.47
CA ALA A 40 11.12 12.00 3.49
C ALA A 40 12.44 11.44 2.93
N ILE A 41 12.86 10.24 3.34
CA ILE A 41 14.02 9.54 2.78
C ILE A 41 13.84 9.30 1.28
N ARG A 42 12.69 8.82 0.86
CA ARG A 42 12.39 8.55 -0.54
C ARG A 42 12.49 9.81 -1.42
N LEU A 43 11.99 10.94 -0.92
CA LEU A 43 12.00 12.20 -1.66
C LEU A 43 13.38 12.84 -1.68
N ILE A 44 14.06 12.90 -0.54
CA ILE A 44 15.34 13.61 -0.42
C ILE A 44 16.49 12.72 -0.92
N ASP A 45 16.70 11.53 -0.34
CA ASP A 45 17.87 10.73 -0.64
C ASP A 45 17.76 9.98 -1.98
N ARG A 46 16.58 9.40 -2.29
CA ARG A 46 16.41 8.63 -3.53
C ARG A 46 16.09 9.49 -4.75
N ARG A 47 15.27 10.57 -4.58
CA ARG A 47 14.90 11.46 -5.69
C ARG A 47 15.73 12.73 -5.80
N GLY A 48 16.63 13.01 -4.84
CA GLY A 48 17.49 14.17 -4.83
C GLY A 48 16.75 15.50 -4.61
N MET A 49 15.57 15.48 -3.99
CA MET A 49 14.83 16.71 -3.70
C MET A 49 15.46 17.50 -2.57
N SER A 50 15.40 18.85 -2.65
CA SER A 50 15.75 19.69 -1.52
C SER A 50 14.72 19.56 -0.39
N GLN A 51 15.06 19.97 0.83
CA GLN A 51 14.12 19.99 1.96
C GLN A 51 12.92 20.90 1.69
N GLU A 52 13.10 21.99 0.93
CA GLU A 52 12.03 22.88 0.49
C GLU A 52 11.06 22.20 -0.48
N GLN A 53 11.60 21.48 -1.46
CA GLN A 53 10.80 20.70 -2.41
C GLN A 53 10.05 19.58 -1.69
N CYS A 54 10.72 18.87 -0.77
CA CYS A 54 10.10 17.83 0.05
C CYS A 54 8.98 18.41 0.92
N ALA A 55 9.16 19.59 1.51
CA ALA A 55 8.17 20.27 2.33
C ALA A 55 6.91 20.65 1.53
N ALA A 56 7.10 21.19 0.33
CA ALA A 56 6.01 21.49 -0.58
C ALA A 56 5.26 20.21 -0.99
N PHE A 57 6.00 19.15 -1.25
CA PHE A 57 5.45 17.85 -1.65
C PHE A 57 4.62 17.21 -0.54
N MET A 58 5.12 17.17 0.68
CA MET A 58 4.46 16.61 1.86
C MET A 58 3.44 17.57 2.50
N GLN A 59 3.31 18.81 1.97
CA GLN A 59 2.41 19.86 2.46
C GLN A 59 2.61 20.24 3.94
N ILE A 60 3.88 20.28 4.37
CA ILE A 60 4.30 20.65 5.73
C ILE A 60 5.39 21.74 5.70
N ALA A 61 5.72 22.28 6.86
CA ALA A 61 6.81 23.27 6.96
C ALA A 61 8.19 22.62 6.74
N ARG A 62 9.14 23.36 6.13
CA ARG A 62 10.54 22.92 5.95
C ARG A 62 11.18 22.45 7.25
N THR A 63 10.99 23.19 8.35
CA THR A 63 11.51 22.81 9.67
C THR A 63 10.97 21.47 10.17
N THR A 64 9.73 21.12 9.80
CA THR A 64 9.14 19.82 10.11
C THR A 64 9.82 18.73 9.27
N VAL A 65 10.05 18.97 7.98
CA VAL A 65 10.79 18.05 7.11
C VAL A 65 12.20 17.81 7.66
N GLN A 66 12.92 18.87 8.02
CA GLN A 66 14.26 18.76 8.59
C GLN A 66 14.26 17.80 9.79
N ARG A 67 13.38 18.00 10.75
CA ARG A 67 13.28 17.13 11.94
C ARG A 67 12.93 15.67 11.59
N ILE A 68 11.95 15.47 10.71
CA ILE A 68 11.54 14.11 10.24
C ILE A 68 12.72 13.43 9.57
N TYR A 69 13.39 14.13 8.67
CA TYR A 69 14.53 13.61 7.90
C TYR A 69 15.73 13.27 8.77
N GLU A 70 16.09 14.14 9.72
CA GLU A 70 17.18 13.88 10.69
C GLU A 70 16.86 12.62 11.54
N THR A 71 15.63 12.51 12.03
CA THR A 71 15.18 11.33 12.80
C THR A 71 15.21 10.07 11.95
N ALA A 72 14.72 10.14 10.72
CA ALA A 72 14.70 9.03 9.79
C ALA A 72 16.10 8.52 9.46
N ARG A 73 17.04 9.43 9.16
CA ARG A 73 18.43 9.07 8.87
C ARG A 73 19.15 8.46 10.06
N LYS A 74 18.89 8.96 11.29
CA LYS A 74 19.43 8.34 12.50
C LYS A 74 18.94 6.89 12.65
N LYS A 75 17.64 6.65 12.51
CA LYS A 75 17.06 5.30 12.56
C LYS A 75 17.64 4.36 11.51
N LEU A 76 17.86 4.84 10.28
CA LEU A 76 18.53 4.05 9.25
C LEU A 76 20.00 3.77 9.57
N ALA A 77 20.70 4.73 10.16
CA ALA A 77 22.07 4.53 10.62
C ALA A 77 22.13 3.48 11.75
N ASP A 78 21.23 3.58 12.73
CA ASP A 78 21.13 2.62 13.82
C ASP A 78 20.79 1.21 13.27
N PHE A 79 19.87 1.09 12.29
CA PHE A 79 19.58 -0.16 11.61
C PHE A 79 20.83 -0.80 10.97
N VAL A 80 21.63 0.00 10.23
CA VAL A 80 22.81 -0.51 9.53
C VAL A 80 23.94 -0.83 10.50
N VAL A 81 24.17 0.03 11.50
CA VAL A 81 25.33 -0.09 12.43
C VAL A 81 25.07 -1.15 13.50
N GLU A 82 23.86 -1.20 14.04
CA GLU A 82 23.52 -2.13 15.13
C GLU A 82 23.03 -3.49 14.60
N GLY A 83 22.67 -3.60 13.31
CA GLY A 83 22.16 -4.83 12.73
C GLY A 83 20.80 -5.27 13.31
N ARG A 84 19.98 -4.31 13.77
CA ARG A 84 18.64 -4.55 14.31
C ARG A 84 17.61 -4.68 13.20
N PRO A 85 16.50 -5.39 13.42
CA PRO A 85 15.36 -5.35 12.47
C PRO A 85 14.86 -3.93 12.26
N LEU A 86 14.42 -3.62 11.04
CA LEU A 86 13.74 -2.36 10.72
C LEU A 86 12.31 -2.67 10.31
N ARG A 87 11.34 -1.97 10.93
CA ARG A 87 9.92 -2.04 10.57
C ARG A 87 9.41 -0.67 10.17
N ILE A 88 8.64 -0.61 9.07
CA ILE A 88 8.01 0.63 8.61
C ILE A 88 6.54 0.58 8.97
N GLU A 89 6.13 1.37 9.97
CA GLU A 89 4.74 1.40 10.44
C GLU A 89 4.39 2.73 11.14
N GLY A 90 3.10 3.05 11.18
CA GLY A 90 2.58 4.22 11.90
C GLY A 90 2.96 5.56 11.29
N GLY A 91 2.83 6.63 12.08
CA GLY A 91 3.06 8.01 11.69
C GLY A 91 1.78 8.76 11.32
N ASP A 92 1.87 10.11 11.27
CA ASP A 92 0.73 10.98 10.95
C ASP A 92 0.75 11.31 9.46
N PHE A 93 0.14 10.49 8.61
CA PHE A 93 0.14 10.69 7.18
C PHE A 93 -1.24 10.53 6.53
N SER A 94 -1.37 11.06 5.31
CA SER A 94 -2.48 10.79 4.40
C SER A 94 -1.95 10.43 3.03
N LEU A 95 -2.55 9.44 2.39
CA LEU A 95 -2.17 9.05 1.04
C LEU A 95 -2.61 10.10 0.01
N CYS A 96 -1.73 10.36 -0.96
CA CYS A 96 -2.05 11.22 -2.08
C CYS A 96 -3.15 10.59 -2.94
N ASN A 97 -4.26 11.29 -3.11
CA ASN A 97 -5.36 10.90 -3.97
C ASN A 97 -5.25 11.46 -5.41
N GLY A 98 -4.16 12.14 -5.74
CA GLY A 98 -4.03 12.78 -7.06
C GLY A 98 -4.69 14.13 -7.20
N SER A 99 -5.44 14.63 -6.21
CA SER A 99 -6.22 15.88 -6.30
C SER A 99 -5.41 17.17 -6.34
N SER A 100 -4.10 17.14 -6.05
CA SER A 100 -3.28 18.33 -5.99
C SER A 100 -2.46 18.53 -7.26
N THR A 101 -2.69 19.64 -7.94
CA THR A 101 -1.76 20.22 -8.92
C THR A 101 -0.45 20.55 -8.19
N GLY A 102 0.67 19.97 -8.60
CA GLY A 102 1.99 20.31 -8.03
C GLY A 102 2.64 19.25 -7.16
N CYS A 103 2.22 18.00 -7.25
CA CYS A 103 2.93 16.90 -6.55
C CYS A 103 4.30 16.54 -7.18
N GLY A 104 4.77 17.27 -8.19
CA GLY A 104 6.05 16.98 -8.87
C GLY A 104 6.12 15.63 -9.57
N CYS A 105 5.02 14.90 -9.62
CA CYS A 105 4.89 13.68 -10.41
C CYS A 105 4.52 14.07 -11.83
N VAL A 106 5.50 14.10 -12.72
CA VAL A 106 5.23 14.24 -14.15
C VAL A 106 4.33 13.06 -14.55
N ASP A 107 3.19 13.36 -15.20
CA ASP A 107 2.24 12.35 -15.70
C ASP A 107 1.62 11.46 -14.59
N CYS A 108 1.20 12.06 -13.49
CA CYS A 108 0.63 11.34 -12.36
C CYS A 108 -0.67 10.61 -12.75
N PHE A 109 -0.61 9.29 -12.83
CA PHE A 109 -1.78 8.44 -13.11
C PHE A 109 -2.93 8.67 -12.10
N LYS A 110 -2.62 8.85 -10.81
CA LYS A 110 -3.62 9.16 -9.77
C LYS A 110 -4.32 10.50 -10.02
N GLN A 111 -3.60 11.51 -10.51
CA GLN A 111 -4.21 12.80 -10.88
C GLN A 111 -5.17 12.64 -12.04
N LYS A 112 -4.80 11.87 -13.07
CA LYS A 112 -5.67 11.58 -14.21
C LYS A 112 -6.94 10.84 -13.77
N LEU A 113 -6.81 9.85 -12.89
CA LEU A 113 -7.96 9.16 -12.31
C LEU A 113 -8.83 10.10 -11.49
N TYR A 114 -8.22 10.91 -10.61
CA TYR A 114 -8.95 11.87 -9.78
C TYR A 114 -9.74 12.85 -10.63
N GLU A 115 -9.16 13.42 -11.70
CA GLU A 115 -9.84 14.34 -12.61
C GLU A 115 -11.01 13.64 -13.32
N LYS A 116 -10.81 12.40 -13.80
CA LYS A 116 -11.85 11.57 -14.44
C LYS A 116 -13.08 11.35 -13.53
N TYR A 117 -12.84 11.14 -12.23
CA TYR A 117 -13.91 10.82 -11.27
C TYR A 117 -14.37 11.99 -10.41
N LYS A 118 -13.79 13.18 -10.59
CA LYS A 118 -14.13 14.38 -9.80
C LYS A 118 -15.58 14.83 -9.95
N GLU A 119 -16.16 14.63 -11.12
CA GLU A 119 -17.49 15.11 -11.49
C GLU A 119 -18.61 14.15 -11.07
N LYS A 120 -18.27 12.94 -10.61
CA LYS A 120 -19.30 11.99 -10.13
C LYS A 120 -19.76 12.42 -8.73
N GLY A 121 -21.07 12.65 -8.60
CA GLY A 121 -21.72 13.24 -7.41
C GLY A 121 -21.46 12.48 -6.10
N GLU A 122 -21.65 13.19 -4.98
CA GLU A 122 -21.33 12.70 -3.63
C GLU A 122 -22.22 11.54 -3.11
N ASP A 123 -23.34 11.27 -3.77
CA ASP A 123 -24.33 10.24 -3.38
C ASP A 123 -24.06 8.85 -4.00
N ILE A 124 -22.95 8.66 -4.68
CA ILE A 124 -22.61 7.40 -5.33
C ILE A 124 -21.56 6.67 -4.48
N MET A 125 -21.94 5.52 -3.92
CA MET A 125 -21.00 4.59 -3.29
C MET A 125 -20.22 3.85 -4.36
N ARG A 126 -18.89 3.85 -4.24
CA ARG A 126 -18.01 3.20 -5.22
C ARG A 126 -17.33 1.97 -4.63
N ILE A 127 -17.57 0.81 -5.26
CA ILE A 127 -17.01 -0.47 -4.88
C ILE A 127 -15.96 -0.85 -5.91
N ALA A 128 -14.71 -1.06 -5.46
CA ALA A 128 -13.66 -1.62 -6.29
C ALA A 128 -13.47 -3.11 -5.95
N VAL A 129 -13.26 -3.93 -6.97
CA VAL A 129 -13.01 -5.37 -6.84
C VAL A 129 -11.71 -5.69 -7.56
N THR A 130 -10.79 -6.44 -6.93
CA THR A 130 -9.63 -6.99 -7.63
C THR A 130 -10.13 -7.92 -8.73
N TYR A 131 -9.68 -7.73 -9.97
CA TYR A 131 -10.37 -8.29 -11.11
C TYR A 131 -9.42 -8.99 -12.08
N GLU A 132 -9.84 -10.17 -12.55
CA GLU A 132 -9.24 -10.90 -13.64
C GLU A 132 -10.29 -11.78 -14.33
N ASN A 133 -10.53 -11.57 -15.61
CA ASN A 133 -11.42 -12.42 -16.46
C ASN A 133 -12.82 -12.73 -15.87
N GLY A 134 -13.46 -11.78 -15.18
CA GLY A 134 -14.79 -11.95 -14.59
C GLY A 134 -14.77 -12.35 -13.12
N GLU A 135 -13.64 -12.77 -12.59
CA GLU A 135 -13.47 -13.26 -11.23
C GLU A 135 -12.67 -12.32 -10.35
N ILE A 136 -12.78 -12.52 -9.04
CA ILE A 136 -12.00 -11.80 -8.03
C ILE A 136 -10.57 -12.33 -8.06
N PHE A 137 -9.61 -11.47 -8.42
CA PHE A 137 -8.21 -11.82 -8.37
C PHE A 137 -7.72 -12.00 -6.93
N GLN A 138 -7.03 -13.11 -6.67
CA GLN A 138 -6.79 -13.58 -5.30
C GLN A 138 -5.60 -12.93 -4.60
N HIS A 139 -4.78 -12.14 -5.30
CA HIS A 139 -3.58 -11.50 -4.74
C HIS A 139 -3.61 -10.00 -4.95
N PHE A 140 -4.16 -9.25 -3.99
CA PHE A 140 -4.29 -7.79 -4.07
C PHE A 140 -3.02 -7.10 -4.58
N GLY A 141 -1.87 -7.48 -4.06
CA GLY A 141 -0.61 -6.84 -4.39
C GLY A 141 -0.14 -7.01 -5.84
N HIS A 142 -0.67 -7.97 -6.57
CA HIS A 142 -0.36 -8.27 -7.97
C HIS A 142 -1.50 -7.94 -8.91
N THR A 143 -2.57 -7.30 -8.41
CA THR A 143 -3.72 -6.92 -9.20
C THR A 143 -3.34 -5.96 -10.32
N GLU A 144 -3.60 -6.34 -11.56
CA GLU A 144 -3.41 -5.53 -12.76
C GLU A 144 -4.66 -4.71 -13.08
N GLU A 145 -5.83 -5.17 -12.69
CA GLU A 145 -7.11 -4.54 -12.98
C GLU A 145 -8.00 -4.47 -11.74
N PHE A 146 -8.74 -3.37 -11.62
CA PHE A 146 -9.88 -3.25 -10.74
C PHE A 146 -11.16 -3.14 -11.56
N LYS A 147 -12.19 -3.92 -11.24
CA LYS A 147 -13.54 -3.64 -11.70
C LYS A 147 -14.20 -2.72 -10.67
N VAL A 148 -14.60 -1.54 -11.13
CA VAL A 148 -15.17 -0.47 -10.29
C VAL A 148 -16.65 -0.38 -10.58
N TYR A 149 -17.44 -0.37 -9.52
CA TYR A 149 -18.91 -0.29 -9.60
C TYR A 149 -19.37 0.99 -8.93
N ASP A 150 -20.19 1.75 -9.62
CA ASP A 150 -20.93 2.88 -9.07
C ASP A 150 -22.28 2.38 -8.59
N VAL A 151 -22.59 2.59 -7.33
CA VAL A 151 -23.83 2.13 -6.67
C VAL A 151 -24.61 3.33 -6.18
N GLN A 152 -25.90 3.39 -6.55
CA GLN A 152 -26.84 4.40 -6.09
C GLN A 152 -28.12 3.70 -5.64
N ASP A 153 -28.65 4.08 -4.47
CA ASP A 153 -29.87 3.48 -3.87
C ASP A 153 -29.80 1.94 -3.76
N GLY A 154 -28.60 1.41 -3.45
CA GLY A 154 -28.35 -0.02 -3.29
C GLY A 154 -28.36 -0.82 -4.60
N LYS A 155 -28.28 -0.15 -5.76
CA LYS A 155 -28.22 -0.79 -7.08
C LYS A 155 -26.99 -0.34 -7.85
N VAL A 156 -26.37 -1.25 -8.57
CA VAL A 156 -25.29 -0.94 -9.50
C VAL A 156 -25.85 -0.14 -10.67
N VAL A 157 -25.39 1.09 -10.85
CA VAL A 157 -25.81 1.99 -11.94
C VAL A 157 -24.79 2.05 -13.07
N ALA A 158 -23.52 1.76 -12.78
CA ALA A 158 -22.45 1.65 -13.78
C ALA A 158 -21.34 0.73 -13.29
N SER A 159 -20.59 0.12 -14.21
CA SER A 159 -19.34 -0.56 -13.90
C SER A 159 -18.32 -0.37 -15.01
N GLU A 160 -17.03 -0.33 -14.65
CA GLU A 160 -15.94 -0.27 -15.62
C GLU A 160 -14.71 -1.03 -15.07
N VAL A 161 -13.87 -1.49 -15.99
CA VAL A 161 -12.57 -2.09 -15.64
C VAL A 161 -11.48 -1.03 -15.79
N VAL A 162 -10.69 -0.85 -14.74
CA VAL A 162 -9.60 0.13 -14.67
C VAL A 162 -8.28 -0.60 -14.47
N ASN A 163 -7.35 -0.42 -15.41
CA ASN A 163 -6.01 -0.99 -15.31
C ASN A 163 -5.16 -0.20 -14.31
N THR A 164 -4.36 -0.88 -13.50
CA THR A 164 -3.46 -0.29 -12.51
C THR A 164 -2.17 0.27 -13.11
N ASN A 165 -1.92 0.03 -14.41
CA ASN A 165 -0.71 0.42 -15.14
C ASN A 165 0.60 -0.06 -14.46
N GLY A 166 0.60 -1.29 -13.94
CA GLY A 166 1.77 -1.89 -13.30
C GLY A 166 2.19 -1.20 -12.01
N GLN A 167 1.29 -0.47 -11.37
CA GLN A 167 1.53 0.14 -10.06
C GLN A 167 1.72 -0.97 -9.02
N GLY A 168 2.95 -1.11 -8.50
CA GLY A 168 3.27 -2.14 -7.50
C GLY A 168 2.48 -2.01 -6.19
N HIS A 169 2.58 -3.03 -5.35
CA HIS A 169 1.79 -3.26 -4.12
C HIS A 169 1.50 -2.01 -3.26
N GLY A 170 2.49 -1.15 -3.04
CA GLY A 170 2.31 0.05 -2.21
C GLY A 170 1.56 1.20 -2.89
N ALA A 171 1.37 1.16 -4.20
CA ALA A 171 0.70 2.22 -4.94
C ALA A 171 -0.81 1.94 -5.13
N LEU A 172 -1.25 0.68 -5.01
CA LEU A 172 -2.64 0.26 -5.26
C LEU A 172 -3.65 0.95 -4.33
N ALA A 173 -3.33 1.12 -3.05
CA ALA A 173 -4.18 1.89 -2.14
C ALA A 173 -4.34 3.36 -2.60
N GLY A 174 -3.28 3.95 -3.16
CA GLY A 174 -3.36 5.28 -3.76
C GLY A 174 -4.16 5.31 -5.06
N VAL A 175 -4.16 4.22 -5.85
CA VAL A 175 -5.03 4.08 -7.04
C VAL A 175 -6.48 4.04 -6.59
N LEU A 176 -6.82 3.21 -5.60
CA LEU A 176 -8.18 3.14 -5.04
C LEU A 176 -8.66 4.47 -4.47
N THR A 177 -7.78 5.20 -3.79
CA THR A 177 -8.08 6.55 -3.30
C THR A 177 -8.33 7.54 -4.45
N ALA A 178 -7.56 7.45 -5.55
CA ALA A 178 -7.77 8.28 -6.74
C ALA A 178 -9.06 7.93 -7.48
N LEU A 179 -9.45 6.65 -7.46
CA LEU A 179 -10.74 6.17 -7.94
C LEU A 179 -11.92 6.59 -7.03
N LYS A 180 -11.64 7.20 -5.86
CA LYS A 180 -12.64 7.48 -4.82
C LYS A 180 -13.41 6.23 -4.40
N ALA A 181 -12.73 5.08 -4.28
CA ALA A 181 -13.35 3.87 -3.81
C ALA A 181 -13.68 3.98 -2.32
N ASP A 182 -14.92 3.68 -1.96
CA ASP A 182 -15.39 3.60 -0.57
C ASP A 182 -15.16 2.21 0.01
N VAL A 183 -15.22 1.21 -0.87
CA VAL A 183 -15.16 -0.20 -0.54
C VAL A 183 -14.19 -0.93 -1.47
N LEU A 184 -13.41 -1.86 -0.90
CA LEU A 184 -12.62 -2.84 -1.65
C LEU A 184 -13.10 -4.25 -1.32
N ILE A 185 -13.38 -5.04 -2.36
CA ILE A 185 -13.55 -6.50 -2.28
C ILE A 185 -12.31 -7.14 -2.92
N CYS A 186 -11.67 -8.08 -2.25
CA CYS A 186 -10.51 -8.78 -2.78
C CYS A 186 -10.37 -10.20 -2.20
N GLY A 187 -9.49 -10.99 -2.79
CA GLY A 187 -9.01 -12.23 -2.20
C GLY A 187 -8.02 -11.98 -1.06
N GLY A 188 -6.82 -12.53 -1.14
CA GLY A 188 -5.77 -12.33 -0.15
C GLY A 188 -5.16 -10.93 -0.22
N ILE A 189 -4.90 -10.34 0.95
CA ILE A 189 -4.30 -9.00 1.08
C ILE A 189 -3.32 -8.95 2.25
N GLY A 190 -2.15 -8.36 2.03
CA GLY A 190 -1.11 -8.21 3.05
C GLY A 190 -1.45 -7.13 4.08
N GLY A 191 -0.95 -7.30 5.32
CA GLY A 191 -1.23 -6.38 6.43
C GLY A 191 -0.87 -4.92 6.16
N GLY A 192 0.21 -4.67 5.41
CA GLY A 192 0.58 -3.31 5.02
C GLY A 192 -0.44 -2.63 4.10
N ALA A 193 -1.00 -3.40 3.17
CA ALA A 193 -2.06 -2.87 2.30
C ALA A 193 -3.35 -2.63 3.09
N GLN A 194 -3.68 -3.49 4.05
CA GLN A 194 -4.83 -3.28 4.95
C GLN A 194 -4.69 -1.97 5.74
N MET A 195 -3.50 -1.70 6.31
CA MET A 195 -3.24 -0.44 7.01
C MET A 195 -3.36 0.78 6.08
N ALA A 196 -2.85 0.67 4.86
CA ALA A 196 -2.94 1.75 3.87
C ALA A 196 -4.39 2.05 3.46
N LEU A 197 -5.22 1.01 3.29
CA LEU A 197 -6.65 1.15 3.01
C LEU A 197 -7.40 1.78 4.18
N ALA A 198 -7.12 1.33 5.41
CA ALA A 198 -7.70 1.92 6.63
C ALA A 198 -7.33 3.39 6.77
N ALA A 199 -6.07 3.76 6.51
CA ALA A 199 -5.60 5.15 6.50
C ALA A 199 -6.26 6.01 5.42
N ALA A 200 -6.69 5.38 4.31
CA ALA A 200 -7.44 6.02 3.23
C ALA A 200 -8.96 6.06 3.47
N GLY A 201 -9.46 5.45 4.54
CA GLY A 201 -10.89 5.35 4.84
C GLY A 201 -11.65 4.35 3.97
N ILE A 202 -10.95 3.44 3.27
CA ILE A 202 -11.55 2.44 2.38
C ILE A 202 -11.92 1.20 3.20
N LYS A 203 -13.20 0.81 3.15
CA LYS A 203 -13.71 -0.38 3.84
C LYS A 203 -13.30 -1.65 3.08
N LEU A 204 -12.66 -2.58 3.78
CA LEU A 204 -12.13 -3.81 3.19
C LEU A 204 -13.05 -5.01 3.45
N TYR A 205 -13.30 -5.79 2.40
CA TYR A 205 -13.87 -7.12 2.42
C TYR A 205 -12.89 -8.10 1.75
N GLY A 206 -12.07 -8.75 2.56
CA GLY A 206 -11.01 -9.65 2.08
C GLY A 206 -11.38 -11.13 2.18
N GLY A 207 -10.62 -11.98 1.49
CA GLY A 207 -10.85 -13.43 1.49
C GLY A 207 -12.06 -13.86 0.65
N VAL A 208 -12.52 -13.00 -0.25
CA VAL A 208 -13.63 -13.28 -1.17
C VAL A 208 -13.10 -13.93 -2.44
N SER A 209 -13.85 -14.86 -3.01
CA SER A 209 -13.51 -15.55 -4.25
C SER A 209 -14.74 -15.71 -5.16
N GLY A 210 -14.50 -16.08 -6.42
CA GLY A 210 -15.54 -16.28 -7.43
C GLY A 210 -15.86 -15.02 -8.23
N SER A 211 -17.08 -14.95 -8.78
CA SER A 211 -17.48 -13.85 -9.67
C SER A 211 -17.47 -12.50 -8.97
N ALA A 212 -16.85 -11.51 -9.61
CA ALA A 212 -16.80 -10.13 -9.12
C ALA A 212 -18.21 -9.51 -9.05
N ASP A 213 -19.07 -9.78 -10.03
CA ASP A 213 -20.43 -9.25 -10.07
C ASP A 213 -21.30 -9.85 -8.96
N ALA A 214 -21.23 -11.18 -8.77
CA ALA A 214 -21.97 -11.87 -7.71
C ALA A 214 -21.54 -11.40 -6.29
N ALA A 215 -20.26 -11.12 -6.09
CA ALA A 215 -19.77 -10.62 -4.81
C ALA A 215 -20.29 -9.19 -4.50
N VAL A 216 -20.39 -8.33 -5.49
CA VAL A 216 -20.97 -6.98 -5.31
C VAL A 216 -22.47 -7.10 -5.01
N GLU A 217 -23.21 -7.94 -5.72
CA GLU A 217 -24.63 -8.19 -5.44
C GLU A 217 -24.83 -8.74 -4.02
N ALA A 218 -24.00 -9.70 -3.59
CA ALA A 218 -24.02 -10.26 -2.24
C ALA A 218 -23.71 -9.20 -1.17
N LEU A 219 -22.77 -8.29 -1.44
CA LEU A 219 -22.46 -7.17 -0.54
C LEU A 219 -23.67 -6.25 -0.39
N LEU A 220 -24.32 -5.89 -1.50
CA LEU A 220 -25.48 -4.99 -1.50
C LEU A 220 -26.69 -5.63 -0.81
N ALA A 221 -26.83 -6.96 -0.92
CA ALA A 221 -27.84 -7.74 -0.20
C ALA A 221 -27.50 -8.00 1.28
N GLY A 222 -26.29 -7.62 1.74
CA GLY A 222 -25.85 -7.80 3.12
C GLY A 222 -25.45 -9.22 3.51
N ASN A 223 -25.21 -10.11 2.54
CA ASN A 223 -24.91 -11.53 2.72
C ASN A 223 -23.57 -11.96 2.08
N LEU A 224 -22.65 -11.00 1.85
CA LEU A 224 -21.32 -11.32 1.35
C LEU A 224 -20.55 -12.15 2.38
N ASP A 225 -20.10 -13.33 1.97
CA ASP A 225 -19.16 -14.14 2.74
C ASP A 225 -17.73 -13.60 2.56
N TYR A 226 -17.09 -13.17 3.65
CA TYR A 226 -15.76 -12.62 3.64
C TYR A 226 -14.99 -12.97 4.93
N ASN A 227 -13.69 -12.94 4.89
CA ASN A 227 -12.84 -13.20 6.04
C ASN A 227 -12.23 -11.90 6.61
N PRO A 228 -12.69 -11.40 7.78
CA PRO A 228 -12.16 -10.19 8.37
C PRO A 228 -10.70 -10.31 8.86
N ALA A 229 -10.19 -11.55 9.02
CA ALA A 229 -8.82 -11.85 9.44
C ALA A 229 -7.93 -12.31 8.28
N VAL A 230 -8.31 -12.00 7.02
CA VAL A 230 -7.57 -12.43 5.84
C VAL A 230 -6.11 -11.97 5.88
N LYS A 231 -5.20 -12.92 5.62
CA LYS A 231 -3.76 -12.66 5.40
C LYS A 231 -3.35 -13.31 4.11
N CYS A 232 -2.43 -12.69 3.35
CA CYS A 232 -1.77 -13.40 2.25
C CYS A 232 -0.88 -14.48 2.82
N ASN A 233 -1.23 -15.75 2.62
CA ASN A 233 -0.38 -16.90 2.91
C ASN A 233 0.65 -17.07 1.78
N HIS A 234 1.65 -16.22 1.70
CA HIS A 234 2.75 -16.37 0.74
C HIS A 234 4.08 -16.69 1.43
N HIS A 235 4.02 -17.60 2.44
CA HIS A 235 5.19 -18.28 2.98
C HIS A 235 4.90 -19.78 3.08
N GLY A 236 5.13 -20.49 1.98
CA GLY A 236 5.10 -21.94 2.02
C GLY A 236 4.86 -22.56 0.67
N GLU A 237 5.91 -22.68 -0.12
CA GLU A 237 6.23 -23.85 -0.95
C GLU A 237 7.55 -23.56 -1.69
N HIS A 238 8.65 -23.58 -0.94
CA HIS A 238 9.89 -24.07 -1.51
C HIS A 238 10.03 -25.51 -1.01
N GLY A 239 9.73 -26.40 -1.94
CA GLY A 239 9.76 -27.83 -1.78
C GLY A 239 11.08 -28.33 -1.20
N GLU A 240 10.93 -29.25 -0.30
CA GLU A 240 11.97 -30.19 0.14
C GLU A 240 12.62 -30.86 -1.08
N GLY A 241 13.93 -31.02 -1.02
CA GLY A 241 14.59 -32.04 -1.82
C GLY A 241 15.80 -31.61 -2.61
N HIS A 242 16.89 -31.23 -1.94
CA HIS A 242 18.22 -31.61 -2.44
C HIS A 242 19.11 -31.99 -1.26
N THR A 243 19.03 -33.26 -0.90
CA THR A 243 20.09 -33.94 -0.17
C THR A 243 21.33 -33.94 -1.06
N CYS A 244 22.32 -33.12 -0.76
CA CYS A 244 23.66 -33.26 -1.29
C CYS A 244 24.29 -34.47 -0.65
N GLY A 245 24.39 -35.56 -1.43
CA GLY A 245 25.11 -36.77 -1.07
C GLY A 245 26.58 -36.47 -0.80
N GLU A 246 27.07 -37.14 0.23
CA GLU A 246 28.47 -37.31 0.52
C GLU A 246 29.23 -37.87 -0.67
N HIS A 247 30.16 -37.08 -1.19
CA HIS A 247 31.29 -37.65 -1.91
C HIS A 247 32.58 -37.01 -1.40
N GLY A 248 33.25 -37.84 -0.56
CA GLY A 248 34.59 -37.59 -0.12
C GLY A 248 35.55 -37.49 -1.32
N CYS A 249 36.36 -36.45 -1.33
CA CYS A 249 37.56 -36.39 -2.14
C CYS A 249 38.78 -36.74 -1.26
N GLY A 250 39.19 -38.00 -1.33
CA GLY A 250 40.48 -38.42 -0.87
C GLY A 250 41.58 -37.81 -1.73
N GLY A 251 42.73 -37.54 -1.09
CA GLY A 251 43.89 -36.86 -1.63
C GLY A 251 44.62 -37.59 -2.77
N HIS A 252 45.52 -36.89 -3.38
CA HIS A 252 46.88 -37.39 -3.70
C HIS A 252 47.72 -36.21 -4.27
N HIS A 253 48.90 -36.11 -3.70
CA HIS A 253 50.14 -35.45 -4.11
C HIS A 253 50.21 -33.95 -4.11
#